data_8418ab3b8f7b9008f82115b3cbdab776
#
_entry.id   8418ab3b8f7b9008f82115b3cbdab776
#
_cell.length_a   1.000
_cell.length_b   1.000
_cell.length_c   1.000
_cell.angle_alpha   90.00
_cell.angle_beta   90.00
_cell.angle_gamma   90.00
#
_symmetry.space_group_name_H-M   'P 1'
#
loop_
_entity.id
_entity.type
_entity.pdbx_description
1 polymer ?
#
loop_
_entity_poly.entity_id
_entity_poly.type
_entity_poly.pdbx_seq_one_letter_code
_entity_poly.pdbx_strand_id
1 'polypeptide(L)'
;MGKFAVIVEKAAQKELLAHYKSGDKSSLKRIEQIILELSEHPETGVGKPERLKFDLSGYWSRQINKKNRLVYRIDDKIITVTIIMAMGHYADK
;
A
#
# COMPACT_ATOMS: atom_id res chain seq x y z
N MET A 1 -7.00 -3.52 -17.22
CA MET A 1 -6.63 -2.11 -17.28
C MET A 1 -7.06 -1.38 -16.02
N GLY A 2 -6.16 -0.70 -15.37
CA GLY A 2 -6.47 -0.04 -14.13
C GLY A 2 -7.30 1.21 -14.31
N LYS A 3 -8.20 1.45 -13.36
CA LYS A 3 -9.04 2.63 -13.34
C LYS A 3 -8.37 3.78 -12.59
N PHE A 4 -7.59 3.46 -11.56
CA PHE A 4 -6.96 4.44 -10.70
C PHE A 4 -5.48 4.61 -11.09
N ALA A 5 -5.00 5.85 -11.08
CA ALA A 5 -3.58 6.11 -11.16
C ALA A 5 -2.97 5.79 -9.78
N VAL A 6 -1.78 5.22 -9.77
CA VAL A 6 -1.10 4.89 -8.52
C VAL A 6 0.13 5.77 -8.39
N ILE A 7 0.17 6.58 -7.35
CA ILE A 7 1.28 7.47 -7.06
C ILE A 7 1.99 6.97 -5.82
N VAL A 8 3.33 6.98 -5.82
CA VAL A 8 4.12 6.55 -4.69
C VAL A 8 4.91 7.74 -4.16
N GLU A 9 4.67 8.12 -2.92
CA GLU A 9 5.39 9.24 -2.32
C GLU A 9 6.86 8.87 -2.11
N LYS A 10 7.72 9.87 -2.03
CA LYS A 10 9.17 9.65 -1.94
C LYS A 10 9.57 8.72 -0.81
N ALA A 11 9.00 8.91 0.38
CA ALA A 11 9.32 8.06 1.51
C ALA A 11 8.97 6.61 1.23
N ALA A 12 7.81 6.38 0.60
CA ALA A 12 7.39 5.03 0.25
C ALA A 12 8.26 4.44 -0.85
N GLN A 13 8.73 5.27 -1.78
CA GLN A 13 9.63 4.79 -2.83
C GLN A 13 10.91 4.21 -2.23
N LYS A 14 11.45 4.88 -1.23
CA LYS A 14 12.66 4.38 -0.55
C LYS A 14 12.39 3.05 0.15
N GLU A 15 11.23 2.94 0.76
CA GLU A 15 10.85 1.71 1.46
C GLU A 15 10.63 0.56 0.48
N LEU A 16 10.00 0.82 -0.65
CA LEU A 16 9.83 -0.19 -1.68
C LEU A 16 11.19 -0.66 -2.22
N LEU A 17 12.11 0.29 -2.42
CA LEU A 17 13.44 -0.06 -2.87
C LEU A 17 14.15 -0.95 -1.85
N ALA A 18 13.98 -0.67 -0.56
CA ALA A 18 14.55 -1.52 0.48
C ALA A 18 14.01 -2.95 0.39
N HIS A 19 12.72 -3.10 0.10
CA HIS A 19 12.14 -4.43 -0.11
C HIS A 19 12.79 -5.15 -1.28
N TYR A 20 13.02 -4.44 -2.39
CA TYR A 20 13.68 -5.03 -3.54
C TYR A 20 15.08 -5.51 -3.19
N LYS A 21 15.80 -4.72 -2.41
CA LYS A 21 17.17 -5.08 -2.03
C LYS A 21 17.23 -6.20 -1.01
N SER A 22 16.14 -6.42 -0.27
CA SER A 22 16.13 -7.45 0.77
C SER A 22 16.18 -8.87 0.22
N GLY A 23 15.76 -9.06 -1.02
CA GLY A 23 15.75 -10.38 -1.62
C GLY A 23 14.59 -11.26 -1.19
N ASP A 24 13.64 -10.73 -0.42
CA ASP A 24 12.48 -11.50 0.02
C ASP A 24 11.47 -11.60 -1.12
N LYS A 25 11.56 -12.67 -1.89
CA LYS A 25 10.74 -12.81 -3.09
C LYS A 25 9.24 -12.86 -2.81
N SER A 26 8.83 -13.46 -1.70
CA SER A 26 7.41 -13.57 -1.41
C SER A 26 6.82 -12.20 -1.06
N SER A 27 7.57 -11.38 -0.34
CA SER A 27 7.12 -10.01 -0.07
C SER A 27 7.06 -9.17 -1.34
N LEU A 28 8.04 -9.32 -2.22
CA LEU A 28 8.04 -8.61 -3.49
C LEU A 28 6.84 -8.98 -4.35
N LYS A 29 6.52 -10.26 -4.42
CA LYS A 29 5.35 -10.72 -5.15
C LYS A 29 4.07 -10.11 -4.58
N ARG A 30 3.98 -10.10 -3.26
CA ARG A 30 2.79 -9.52 -2.60
C ARG A 30 2.69 -8.04 -2.91
N ILE A 31 3.80 -7.31 -2.84
CA ILE A 31 3.81 -5.88 -3.14
C ILE A 31 3.36 -5.62 -4.58
N GLU A 32 3.88 -6.37 -5.53
CA GLU A 32 3.51 -6.22 -6.93
C GLU A 32 2.03 -6.46 -7.15
N GLN A 33 1.50 -7.50 -6.51
CA GLN A 33 0.09 -7.81 -6.62
C GLN A 33 -0.77 -6.69 -6.00
N ILE A 34 -0.36 -6.18 -4.84
CA ILE A 34 -1.09 -5.10 -4.20
C ILE A 34 -1.13 -3.87 -5.10
N ILE A 35 0.00 -3.48 -5.66
CA ILE A 35 0.06 -2.29 -6.51
C ILE A 35 -0.84 -2.45 -7.73
N LEU A 36 -0.82 -3.63 -8.34
CA LEU A 36 -1.70 -3.90 -9.46
C LEU A 36 -3.16 -3.75 -9.05
N GLU A 37 -3.54 -4.32 -7.92
CA GLU A 37 -4.91 -4.24 -7.45
C GLU A 37 -5.32 -2.82 -7.08
N LEU A 38 -4.39 -2.02 -6.55
CA LEU A 38 -4.72 -0.64 -6.22
C LEU A 38 -5.15 0.15 -7.45
N SER A 39 -4.64 -0.19 -8.61
CA SER A 39 -5.04 0.47 -9.84
C SER A 39 -6.42 0.04 -10.31
N GLU A 40 -6.92 -1.11 -9.84
CA GLU A 40 -8.18 -1.67 -10.31
C GLU A 40 -9.26 -1.65 -9.24
N HIS A 41 -8.96 -2.13 -8.03
CA HIS A 41 -9.93 -2.19 -6.94
C HIS A 41 -9.22 -1.96 -5.61
N PRO A 42 -8.99 -0.70 -5.26
CA PRO A 42 -8.15 -0.38 -4.10
C PRO A 42 -8.76 -0.76 -2.75
N GLU A 43 -10.04 -1.10 -2.69
CA GLU A 43 -10.69 -1.43 -1.43
C GLU A 43 -10.80 -2.92 -1.17
N THR A 44 -10.43 -3.76 -2.11
CA THR A 44 -10.55 -5.21 -1.98
C THR A 44 -9.31 -5.90 -2.53
N GLY A 45 -9.08 -7.13 -2.09
CA GLY A 45 -8.01 -7.94 -2.64
C GLY A 45 -7.06 -8.49 -1.59
N VAL A 46 -5.83 -8.79 -2.02
CA VAL A 46 -4.86 -9.44 -1.14
C VAL A 46 -4.36 -8.50 -0.05
N GLY A 47 -3.84 -9.06 1.03
CA GLY A 47 -3.27 -8.29 2.11
C GLY A 47 -4.27 -7.74 3.09
N LYS A 48 -5.52 -8.21 3.04
CA LYS A 48 -6.58 -7.79 3.96
C LYS A 48 -6.73 -6.27 4.02
N PRO A 49 -7.19 -5.64 2.93
CA PRO A 49 -7.36 -4.19 2.93
C PRO A 49 -8.29 -3.77 4.06
N GLU A 50 -7.87 -2.77 4.83
CA GLU A 50 -8.71 -2.27 5.91
C GLU A 50 -8.54 -0.77 6.07
N ARG A 51 -9.61 -0.14 6.50
CA ARG A 51 -9.60 1.29 6.80
C ARG A 51 -8.93 1.53 8.13
N LEU A 52 -8.11 2.54 8.20
CA LEU A 52 -7.46 2.92 9.42
C LEU A 52 -8.31 3.93 10.18
N LYS A 53 -8.00 4.08 11.47
CA LYS A 53 -8.81 4.90 12.38
C LYS A 53 -7.96 5.99 13.04
N PHE A 54 -8.63 6.85 13.78
CA PHE A 54 -7.99 7.89 14.59
C PHE A 54 -7.13 8.80 13.72
N ASP A 55 -5.87 8.97 14.04
CA ASP A 55 -4.98 9.87 13.30
C ASP A 55 -4.78 9.47 11.86
N LEU A 56 -5.03 8.21 11.53
CA LEU A 56 -4.89 7.71 10.17
C LEU A 56 -6.23 7.51 9.48
N SER A 57 -7.27 8.15 10.01
CA SER A 57 -8.58 8.13 9.38
C SER A 57 -8.50 8.64 7.95
N GLY A 58 -9.15 7.93 7.02
CA GLY A 58 -9.09 8.28 5.61
C GLY A 58 -8.02 7.51 4.86
N TYR A 59 -7.21 6.76 5.58
CA TYR A 59 -6.16 5.95 4.98
C TYR A 59 -6.55 4.48 5.05
N TRP A 60 -5.90 3.68 4.23
CA TRP A 60 -6.09 2.24 4.17
C TRP A 60 -4.76 1.53 4.33
N SER A 61 -4.79 0.28 4.74
CA SER A 61 -3.57 -0.52 4.77
C SER A 61 -3.80 -1.90 4.20
N ARG A 62 -2.74 -2.47 3.63
CA ARG A 62 -2.70 -3.88 3.23
C ARG A 62 -1.44 -4.50 3.80
N GLN A 63 -1.55 -5.73 4.26
CA GLN A 63 -0.43 -6.44 4.84
C GLN A 63 0.48 -6.99 3.74
N ILE A 64 1.77 -6.68 3.82
CA ILE A 64 2.78 -7.23 2.92
C ILE A 64 3.30 -8.54 3.48
N ASN A 65 3.69 -8.51 4.76
CA ASN A 65 4.12 -9.67 5.51
C ASN A 65 3.88 -9.39 6.98
N LYS A 66 4.40 -10.23 7.87
CA LYS A 66 4.13 -10.07 9.31
C LYS A 66 4.65 -8.76 9.88
N LYS A 67 5.72 -8.23 9.30
CA LYS A 67 6.37 -7.03 9.82
C LYS A 67 5.98 -5.75 9.12
N ASN A 68 5.52 -5.84 7.88
CA ASN A 68 5.37 -4.66 7.04
C ASN A 68 3.98 -4.52 6.47
N ARG A 69 3.51 -3.27 6.37
CA ARG A 69 2.24 -2.93 5.76
C ARG A 69 2.44 -1.83 4.74
N LEU A 70 1.56 -1.83 3.77
CA LEU A 70 1.52 -0.77 2.76
C LEU A 70 0.32 0.11 3.09
N VAL A 71 0.59 1.40 3.32
CA VAL A 71 -0.46 2.36 3.70
C VAL A 71 -0.69 3.29 2.52
N TYR A 72 -1.95 3.52 2.20
CA TYR A 72 -2.31 4.33 1.04
C TYR A 72 -3.61 5.08 1.32
N ARG A 73 -3.88 6.07 0.47
CA ARG A 73 -5.16 6.76 0.50
C ARG A 73 -5.77 6.75 -0.89
N ILE A 74 -7.09 6.80 -0.95
CA ILE A 74 -7.83 6.78 -2.20
C ILE A 74 -8.49 8.14 -2.38
N ASP A 75 -8.29 8.75 -3.54
CA ASP A 75 -8.96 9.99 -3.89
C ASP A 75 -9.85 9.72 -5.10
N ASP A 76 -11.13 9.58 -4.85
CA ASP A 76 -12.08 9.25 -5.91
C ASP A 76 -12.30 10.39 -6.89
N LYS A 77 -12.09 11.63 -6.46
CA LYS A 77 -12.32 12.78 -7.31
C LYS A 77 -11.32 12.86 -8.46
N ILE A 78 -10.08 12.49 -8.18
CA ILE A 78 -9.04 12.49 -9.20
C ILE A 78 -8.64 11.08 -9.59
N ILE A 79 -9.40 10.10 -9.14
CA ILE A 79 -9.22 8.69 -9.47
C ILE A 79 -7.76 8.27 -9.28
N THR A 80 -7.26 8.53 -8.08
CA THR A 80 -5.85 8.33 -7.75
C THR A 80 -5.70 7.63 -6.41
N VAL A 81 -4.75 6.69 -6.34
CA VAL A 81 -4.34 6.06 -5.10
C VAL A 81 -2.91 6.50 -4.81
N THR A 82 -2.67 7.03 -3.62
CA THR A 82 -1.34 7.48 -3.23
C THR A 82 -0.78 6.57 -2.14
N ILE A 83 0.35 5.93 -2.40
CA ILE A 83 1.03 5.08 -1.43
C ILE A 83 1.95 5.96 -0.60
N ILE A 84 1.75 5.97 0.72
CA ILE A 84 2.52 6.83 1.60
C ILE A 84 3.53 6.06 2.44
N MET A 85 3.39 4.74 2.54
CA MET A 85 4.24 3.96 3.41
C MET A 85 4.20 2.50 2.97
N ALA A 86 5.34 1.81 3.02
CA ALA A 86 5.41 0.42 2.60
C ALA A 86 6.27 -0.42 3.54
N MET A 87 6.62 0.10 4.71
CA MET A 87 7.49 -0.60 5.64
C MET A 87 7.11 -0.28 7.06
N GLY A 88 7.24 -1.29 7.93
CA GLY A 88 6.92 -1.12 9.33
C GLY A 88 5.44 -1.25 9.62
N HIS A 89 5.07 -0.91 10.83
CA HIS A 89 3.69 -0.90 11.29
C HIS A 89 3.24 0.51 11.56
N TYR A 90 1.98 0.77 11.32
CA TYR A 90 1.38 2.02 11.75
C TYR A 90 0.96 1.87 13.21
N ALA A 91 0.95 2.98 13.93
CA ALA A 91 0.63 2.97 15.34
C ALA A 91 -0.79 3.48 15.58
N ASP A 92 -1.76 2.67 15.28
CA ASP A 92 -3.16 3.06 15.46
C ASP A 92 -3.83 2.22 16.53
N LYS A 93 -3.31 2.21 17.62
CA LYS A 93 -3.84 1.45 18.74
C LYS A 93 -5.15 1.97 19.25
#